data_b6ce57f3558d5d239898f0456fc48fb2
#
_entry.id   b6ce57f3558d5d239898f0456fc48fb2
#
_cell.length_a   1.000
_cell.length_b   1.000
_cell.length_c   1.000
_cell.angle_alpha   90.00
_cell.angle_beta   90.00
_cell.angle_gamma   90.00
#
_symmetry.space_group_name_H-M   'P 1'
#
loop_
_entity.id
_entity.type
_entity.pdbx_description
1 polymer ?
#
loop_
_entity_poly.entity_id
_entity_poly.type
_entity_poly.pdbx_seq_one_letter_code
_entity_poly.pdbx_strand_id
1 'polypeptide(L)'
;KINIHNLRKWTTDRHQTVDDRPFGGGLGMVLKIEPIYKAVKEIKKSAGWRTKTILFTPRGKKFNQRMAYQFSKLDQLILVCGRYEGVDERVAKYIADLELSIGDYDLMGGELPAMVTIETVARLIPGILGKEQLLKERITKEKGFVEYPQYTRPEVFSPKKGLKWPVPKVLLSGNHRKIEDWRRKHQKIIENRNSLKIH
;
A
#
# COMPACT_ATOMS: atom_id res chain seq x y z
N LYS A 1 15.80 1.76 0.58
CA LYS A 1 16.04 2.53 1.81
C LYS A 1 14.78 3.28 2.20
N ILE A 2 14.44 3.30 3.49
CA ILE A 2 13.31 4.08 4.03
C ILE A 2 13.90 5.17 4.93
N ASN A 3 13.51 6.43 4.69
CA ASN A 3 13.88 7.58 5.51
C ASN A 3 12.62 8.12 6.17
N ILE A 4 12.65 8.29 7.47
CA ILE A 4 11.55 8.89 8.25
C ILE A 4 11.92 10.32 8.57
N HIS A 5 11.01 11.24 8.25
CA HIS A 5 11.19 12.66 8.42
C HIS A 5 10.17 13.22 9.42
N ASN A 6 10.65 13.93 10.44
CA ASN A 6 9.78 14.64 11.36
C ASN A 6 9.54 16.06 10.83
N LEU A 7 8.28 16.40 10.56
CA LEU A 7 7.87 17.71 10.02
C LEU A 7 8.32 18.91 10.88
N ARG A 8 8.50 18.70 12.18
CA ARG A 8 8.97 19.77 13.09
C ARG A 8 10.34 20.35 12.70
N LYS A 9 11.15 19.61 11.92
CA LYS A 9 12.43 20.12 11.40
C LYS A 9 12.29 21.29 10.41
N TRP A 10 11.10 21.46 9.83
CA TRP A 10 10.82 22.52 8.84
C TRP A 10 9.93 23.62 9.38
N THR A 11 9.79 23.73 10.69
CA THR A 11 9.15 24.87 11.37
C THR A 11 10.19 25.91 11.75
N THR A 12 9.76 27.15 11.92
CA THR A 12 10.63 28.28 12.24
C THR A 12 10.37 28.86 13.63
N ASP A 13 9.25 28.48 14.23
CA ASP A 13 8.86 28.96 15.57
C ASP A 13 9.52 28.12 16.68
N ARG A 14 9.67 28.71 17.87
CA ARG A 14 10.29 28.11 19.04
C ARG A 14 9.61 26.80 19.46
N HIS A 15 8.31 26.70 19.29
CA HIS A 15 7.50 25.52 19.69
C HIS A 15 7.44 24.43 18.62
N GLN A 16 8.07 24.64 17.46
CA GLN A 16 8.08 23.72 16.34
C GLN A 16 6.67 23.26 15.93
N THR A 17 5.75 24.23 15.82
CA THR A 17 4.32 24.02 15.59
C THR A 17 4.05 23.57 14.18
N VAL A 18 3.46 22.36 14.02
CA VAL A 18 3.16 21.76 12.72
C VAL A 18 1.67 21.77 12.37
N ASP A 19 0.81 22.15 13.31
CA ASP A 19 -0.65 22.14 13.20
C ASP A 19 -1.25 23.44 13.74
N ASP A 20 -2.51 23.73 13.37
CA ASP A 20 -3.25 24.89 13.83
C ASP A 20 -4.76 24.65 13.70
N ARG A 21 -5.58 25.56 14.24
CA ARG A 21 -7.04 25.50 14.14
C ARG A 21 -7.49 25.71 12.69
N PRO A 22 -8.51 24.98 12.22
CA PRO A 22 -9.03 25.18 10.87
C PRO A 22 -9.68 26.56 10.70
N PHE A 23 -9.49 27.17 9.55
CA PHE A 23 -10.29 28.35 9.15
C PHE A 23 -11.76 27.93 9.01
N GLY A 24 -12.67 28.80 9.37
CA GLY A 24 -14.10 28.50 9.38
C GLY A 24 -14.61 27.91 10.70
N GLY A 25 -13.72 27.64 11.65
CA GLY A 25 -14.05 27.02 12.94
C GLY A 25 -14.13 25.50 12.84
N GLY A 26 -14.49 24.85 13.93
CA GLY A 26 -14.57 23.40 14.08
C GLY A 26 -13.70 22.90 15.23
N LEU A 27 -13.91 21.63 15.58
CA LEU A 27 -13.10 20.92 16.58
C LEU A 27 -11.86 20.34 15.92
N GLY A 28 -10.79 20.18 16.70
CA GLY A 28 -9.55 19.55 16.25
C GLY A 28 -8.55 20.51 15.62
N MET A 29 -7.50 19.94 15.04
CA MET A 29 -6.34 20.63 14.48
C MET A 29 -6.09 20.14 13.05
N VAL A 30 -5.46 20.95 12.23
CA VAL A 30 -5.10 20.62 10.84
C VAL A 30 -3.60 20.84 10.66
N LEU A 31 -2.89 19.91 10.02
CA LEU A 31 -1.48 20.06 9.73
C LEU A 31 -1.25 21.22 8.75
N LYS A 32 -0.33 22.10 9.11
CA LYS A 32 0.00 23.33 8.35
C LYS A 32 0.67 23.00 7.02
N ILE A 33 0.34 23.75 5.98
CA ILE A 33 0.93 23.59 4.65
C ILE A 33 2.44 23.87 4.64
N GLU A 34 2.91 24.89 5.37
CA GLU A 34 4.29 25.39 5.26
C GLU A 34 5.35 24.35 5.62
N PRO A 35 5.30 23.64 6.77
CA PRO A 35 6.25 22.58 7.08
C PRO A 35 6.24 21.47 6.03
N ILE A 36 5.05 21.08 5.55
CA ILE A 36 4.90 20.02 4.54
C ILE A 36 5.54 20.47 3.20
N TYR A 37 5.25 21.69 2.76
CA TYR A 37 5.83 22.24 1.54
C TYR A 37 7.36 22.27 1.59
N LYS A 38 7.93 22.81 2.69
CA LYS A 38 9.38 22.89 2.88
C LYS A 38 10.02 21.50 2.88
N ALA A 39 9.42 20.54 3.61
CA ALA A 39 9.89 19.16 3.66
C ALA A 39 9.89 18.52 2.26
N VAL A 40 8.77 18.54 1.57
CA VAL A 40 8.65 17.91 0.23
C VAL A 40 9.60 18.57 -0.77
N LYS A 41 9.72 19.90 -0.75
CA LYS A 41 10.64 20.65 -1.63
C LYS A 41 12.10 20.25 -1.40
N GLU A 42 12.53 20.12 -0.15
CA GLU A 42 13.89 19.71 0.19
C GLU A 42 14.16 18.25 -0.19
N ILE A 43 13.23 17.33 0.14
CA ILE A 43 13.37 15.92 -0.15
C ILE A 43 13.37 15.66 -1.68
N LYS A 44 12.55 16.37 -2.46
CA LYS A 44 12.55 16.29 -3.93
C LYS A 44 13.88 16.73 -4.56
N LYS A 45 14.61 17.68 -3.98
CA LYS A 45 15.91 18.13 -4.51
C LYS A 45 16.98 17.04 -4.55
N SER A 46 16.92 16.08 -3.64
CA SER A 46 17.85 14.95 -3.54
C SER A 46 17.41 13.71 -4.33
N ALA A 47 16.33 13.83 -5.09
CA ALA A 47 15.66 12.71 -5.74
C ALA A 47 16.04 12.57 -7.22
N GLY A 48 15.86 11.36 -7.76
CA GLY A 48 15.87 11.08 -9.19
C GLY A 48 14.67 11.67 -9.92
N TRP A 49 14.62 11.51 -11.24
CA TRP A 49 13.61 12.10 -12.13
C TRP A 49 12.20 11.55 -11.93
N ARG A 50 12.05 10.29 -11.43
CA ARG A 50 10.77 9.61 -11.25
C ARG A 50 10.36 9.60 -9.78
N THR A 51 10.02 10.78 -9.25
CA THR A 51 9.53 10.96 -7.88
C THR A 51 8.01 11.18 -7.89
N LYS A 52 7.30 10.60 -6.91
CA LYS A 52 5.89 10.86 -6.68
C LYS A 52 5.63 11.16 -5.21
N THR A 53 4.87 12.21 -4.95
CA THR A 53 4.38 12.59 -3.61
C THR A 53 2.95 12.08 -3.45
N ILE A 54 2.70 11.29 -2.43
CA ILE A 54 1.39 10.68 -2.12
C ILE A 54 0.90 11.24 -0.80
N LEU A 55 -0.32 11.76 -0.80
CA LEU A 55 -1.05 12.12 0.41
C LEU A 55 -2.05 11.01 0.73
N PHE A 56 -2.00 10.49 1.97
CA PHE A 56 -3.00 9.54 2.42
C PHE A 56 -4.25 10.24 2.95
N THR A 57 -5.40 9.87 2.40
CA THR A 57 -6.71 10.40 2.79
C THR A 57 -7.81 9.39 2.44
N PRO A 58 -8.88 9.25 3.26
CA PRO A 58 -9.98 8.33 2.96
C PRO A 58 -10.67 8.60 1.61
N ARG A 59 -10.70 9.85 1.15
CA ARG A 59 -11.30 10.27 -0.13
C ARG A 59 -10.41 9.99 -1.35
N GLY A 60 -9.15 9.56 -1.14
CA GLY A 60 -8.21 9.31 -2.21
C GLY A 60 -8.56 8.09 -3.07
N LYS A 61 -7.84 7.93 -4.17
CA LYS A 61 -7.97 6.76 -5.04
C LYS A 61 -7.59 5.51 -4.27
N LYS A 62 -8.41 4.45 -4.35
CA LYS A 62 -8.12 3.18 -3.67
C LYS A 62 -6.86 2.52 -4.20
N PHE A 63 -5.94 2.24 -3.28
CA PHE A 63 -4.71 1.53 -3.57
C PHE A 63 -4.99 0.11 -4.05
N ASN A 64 -4.23 -0.35 -5.03
CA ASN A 64 -4.33 -1.70 -5.58
C ASN A 64 -2.98 -2.19 -6.09
N GLN A 65 -2.91 -3.49 -6.45
CA GLN A 65 -1.69 -4.15 -6.90
C GLN A 65 -1.07 -3.49 -8.15
N ARG A 66 -1.90 -3.00 -9.08
CA ARG A 66 -1.43 -2.32 -10.28
C ARG A 66 -0.70 -1.01 -9.95
N MET A 67 -1.23 -0.25 -8.99
CA MET A 67 -0.57 0.98 -8.51
C MET A 67 0.74 0.65 -7.80
N ALA A 68 0.77 -0.39 -6.96
CA ALA A 68 2.00 -0.84 -6.33
C ALA A 68 3.08 -1.19 -7.37
N TYR A 69 2.71 -1.87 -8.46
CA TYR A 69 3.63 -2.17 -9.55
C TYR A 69 4.12 -0.91 -10.29
N GLN A 70 3.26 0.11 -10.44
CA GLN A 70 3.69 1.40 -11.00
C GLN A 70 4.66 2.12 -10.05
N PHE A 71 4.38 2.10 -8.75
CA PHE A 71 5.23 2.73 -7.74
C PHE A 71 6.58 2.03 -7.59
N SER A 72 6.65 0.71 -7.76
CA SER A 72 7.92 -0.03 -7.70
C SER A 72 8.91 0.35 -8.80
N LYS A 73 8.47 1.06 -9.85
CA LYS A 73 9.30 1.57 -10.94
C LYS A 73 9.82 2.99 -10.72
N LEU A 74 9.38 3.65 -9.65
CA LEU A 74 9.81 5.00 -9.32
C LEU A 74 11.15 4.95 -8.58
N ASP A 75 11.90 6.04 -8.70
CA ASP A 75 13.17 6.21 -7.99
C ASP A 75 12.91 6.60 -6.53
N GLN A 76 11.81 7.33 -6.29
CA GLN A 76 11.42 7.79 -4.96
C GLN A 76 9.90 7.90 -4.81
N LEU A 77 9.40 7.51 -3.64
CA LEU A 77 8.07 7.82 -3.13
C LEU A 77 8.20 8.71 -1.89
N ILE A 78 7.51 9.84 -1.90
CA ILE A 78 7.33 10.71 -0.73
C ILE A 78 5.92 10.45 -0.21
N LEU A 79 5.81 9.94 1.02
CA LEU A 79 4.56 9.55 1.65
C LEU A 79 4.22 10.58 2.73
N VAL A 80 3.18 11.38 2.50
CA VAL A 80 2.68 12.38 3.44
C VAL A 80 1.62 11.74 4.32
N CYS A 81 1.96 11.58 5.61
CA CYS A 81 1.09 11.00 6.62
C CYS A 81 0.39 12.12 7.39
N GLY A 82 -0.91 12.31 7.15
CA GLY A 82 -1.75 13.24 7.91
C GLY A 82 -2.02 12.73 9.33
N ARG A 83 -2.37 13.65 10.22
CA ARG A 83 -2.85 13.41 11.59
C ARG A 83 -3.98 14.37 11.90
N TYR A 84 -4.65 14.19 13.03
CA TYR A 84 -5.77 15.01 13.49
C TYR A 84 -6.91 15.03 12.47
N GLU A 85 -7.45 16.22 12.13
CA GLU A 85 -8.48 16.40 11.09
C GLU A 85 -7.90 16.35 9.65
N GLY A 86 -6.62 15.99 9.52
CA GLY A 86 -5.94 15.88 8.23
C GLY A 86 -4.90 16.97 8.00
N VAL A 87 -4.68 17.30 6.74
CA VAL A 87 -3.73 18.31 6.29
C VAL A 87 -4.45 19.47 5.61
N ASP A 88 -3.81 20.65 5.59
CA ASP A 88 -4.31 21.78 4.81
C ASP A 88 -4.60 21.36 3.36
N GLU A 89 -5.78 21.69 2.85
CA GLU A 89 -6.27 21.28 1.52
C GLU A 89 -5.33 21.67 0.37
N ARG A 90 -4.56 22.73 0.57
CA ARG A 90 -3.53 23.16 -0.41
C ARG A 90 -2.42 22.12 -0.59
N VAL A 91 -2.21 21.21 0.38
CA VAL A 91 -1.28 20.09 0.23
C VAL A 91 -1.79 19.12 -0.83
N ALA A 92 -3.07 18.75 -0.78
CA ALA A 92 -3.71 17.90 -1.80
C ALA A 92 -3.66 18.56 -3.18
N LYS A 93 -4.00 19.85 -3.22
CA LYS A 93 -4.18 20.60 -4.48
C LYS A 93 -2.87 20.94 -5.19
N TYR A 94 -1.79 21.24 -4.46
CA TYR A 94 -0.58 21.84 -5.03
C TYR A 94 0.72 21.12 -4.74
N ILE A 95 0.74 20.15 -3.81
CA ILE A 95 1.96 19.48 -3.37
C ILE A 95 1.91 17.98 -3.70
N ALA A 96 0.78 17.33 -3.42
CA ALA A 96 0.61 15.91 -3.69
C ALA A 96 0.38 15.64 -5.19
N ASP A 97 1.07 14.64 -5.72
CA ASP A 97 0.84 14.14 -7.08
C ASP A 97 -0.35 13.15 -7.12
N LEU A 98 -0.74 12.63 -5.94
CA LEU A 98 -1.83 11.67 -5.81
C LEU A 98 -2.36 11.66 -4.37
N GLU A 99 -3.69 11.66 -4.23
CA GLU A 99 -4.39 11.29 -3.01
C GLU A 99 -4.69 9.79 -3.04
N LEU A 100 -4.34 9.06 -1.96
CA LEU A 100 -4.42 7.61 -1.89
C LEU A 100 -5.19 7.17 -0.65
N SER A 101 -6.11 6.22 -0.83
CA SER A 101 -6.85 5.53 0.23
C SER A 101 -6.50 4.05 0.24
N ILE A 102 -6.47 3.40 1.40
CA ILE A 102 -6.32 1.95 1.50
C ILE A 102 -7.65 1.23 1.76
N GLY A 103 -8.77 1.95 1.88
CA GLY A 103 -10.09 1.36 2.11
C GLY A 103 -11.14 2.40 2.46
N ASP A 104 -12.40 1.95 2.55
CA ASP A 104 -13.56 2.78 2.91
C ASP A 104 -13.74 2.82 4.43
N TYR A 105 -12.77 3.35 5.12
CA TYR A 105 -12.75 3.53 6.57
C TYR A 105 -11.80 4.66 6.93
N ASP A 106 -12.05 5.28 8.06
CA ASP A 106 -11.20 6.32 8.61
C ASP A 106 -10.13 5.73 9.55
N LEU A 107 -8.99 6.39 9.60
CA LEU A 107 -7.85 6.02 10.45
C LEU A 107 -7.33 7.26 11.17
N MET A 108 -6.74 7.06 12.33
CA MET A 108 -6.15 8.16 13.14
C MET A 108 -4.98 8.87 12.45
N GLY A 109 -4.44 8.34 11.35
CA GLY A 109 -3.33 8.95 10.63
C GLY A 109 -2.88 8.16 9.41
N GLY A 110 -1.96 8.75 8.64
CA GLY A 110 -1.45 8.21 7.37
C GLY A 110 -0.35 7.16 7.51
N GLU A 111 0.11 6.84 8.73
CA GLU A 111 1.25 5.94 8.93
C GLU A 111 0.94 4.51 8.55
N LEU A 112 -0.24 3.98 8.95
CA LEU A 112 -0.66 2.63 8.56
C LEU A 112 -0.85 2.50 7.04
N PRO A 113 -1.54 3.43 6.35
CA PRO A 113 -1.56 3.46 4.89
C PRO A 113 -0.17 3.49 4.25
N ALA A 114 0.75 4.26 4.81
CA ALA A 114 2.13 4.32 4.33
C ALA A 114 2.82 2.95 4.49
N MET A 115 2.68 2.29 5.64
CA MET A 115 3.24 0.96 5.88
C MET A 115 2.68 -0.08 4.92
N VAL A 116 1.36 -0.10 4.68
CA VAL A 116 0.71 -0.99 3.69
C VAL A 116 1.27 -0.75 2.28
N THR A 117 1.44 0.52 1.91
CA THR A 117 1.99 0.90 0.60
C THR A 117 3.46 0.46 0.49
N ILE A 118 4.28 0.72 1.50
CA ILE A 118 5.70 0.33 1.53
C ILE A 118 5.83 -1.19 1.41
N GLU A 119 5.10 -1.96 2.22
CA GLU A 119 5.14 -3.43 2.20
C GLU A 119 4.77 -3.97 0.81
N THR A 120 3.67 -3.47 0.25
CA THR A 120 3.19 -3.93 -1.06
C THR A 120 4.15 -3.57 -2.19
N VAL A 121 4.74 -2.38 -2.16
CA VAL A 121 5.69 -1.91 -3.18
C VAL A 121 7.05 -2.60 -3.04
N ALA A 122 7.57 -2.71 -1.82
CA ALA A 122 8.91 -3.25 -1.54
C ALA A 122 9.06 -4.67 -2.09
N ARG A 123 8.06 -5.54 -1.88
CA ARG A 123 8.11 -6.91 -2.39
C ARG A 123 8.11 -7.04 -3.92
N LEU A 124 7.83 -5.95 -4.67
CA LEU A 124 7.88 -5.89 -6.13
C LEU A 124 9.24 -5.40 -6.66
N ILE A 125 10.11 -4.93 -5.78
CA ILE A 125 11.46 -4.47 -6.13
C ILE A 125 12.37 -5.69 -6.25
N PRO A 126 13.11 -5.85 -7.38
CA PRO A 126 14.05 -6.95 -7.55
C PRO A 126 15.06 -7.05 -6.39
N GLY A 127 15.35 -8.27 -5.96
CA GLY A 127 16.29 -8.55 -4.88
C GLY A 127 15.77 -8.37 -3.44
N ILE A 128 14.56 -7.86 -3.24
CA ILE A 128 13.97 -7.77 -1.89
C ILE A 128 13.45 -9.12 -1.41
N LEU A 129 12.82 -9.89 -2.29
CA LEU A 129 12.39 -11.26 -1.99
C LEU A 129 13.41 -12.26 -2.51
N GLY A 130 13.81 -13.21 -1.66
CA GLY A 130 14.82 -14.22 -2.02
C GLY A 130 14.43 -15.17 -3.16
N LYS A 131 13.13 -15.23 -3.53
CA LYS A 131 12.61 -16.06 -4.64
C LYS A 131 11.68 -15.23 -5.52
N GLU A 132 12.22 -14.54 -6.50
CA GLU A 132 11.46 -13.71 -7.46
C GLU A 132 10.42 -14.52 -8.27
N GLN A 133 10.64 -15.80 -8.47
CA GLN A 133 9.71 -16.70 -9.17
C GLN A 133 8.33 -16.73 -8.52
N LEU A 134 8.26 -16.66 -7.18
CA LEU A 134 6.98 -16.62 -6.44
C LEU A 134 6.12 -15.40 -6.79
N LEU A 135 6.75 -14.28 -7.15
CA LEU A 135 6.04 -13.09 -7.61
C LEU A 135 5.50 -13.28 -9.02
N LYS A 136 6.32 -13.85 -9.93
CA LYS A 136 5.94 -14.06 -11.34
C LYS A 136 4.74 -14.97 -11.49
N GLU A 137 4.62 -15.99 -10.63
CA GLU A 137 3.51 -16.94 -10.63
C GLU A 137 2.18 -16.35 -10.15
N ARG A 138 2.25 -15.28 -9.32
CA ARG A 138 1.06 -14.69 -8.69
C ARG A 138 0.62 -13.36 -9.27
N ILE A 139 1.39 -12.75 -10.14
CA ILE A 139 1.04 -11.49 -10.79
C ILE A 139 0.44 -11.78 -12.16
N THR A 140 -0.79 -11.28 -12.39
CA THR A 140 -1.47 -11.42 -13.68
C THR A 140 -0.85 -10.52 -14.75
N LYS A 141 -1.20 -10.76 -16.03
CA LYS A 141 -0.81 -9.87 -17.14
C LYS A 141 -1.27 -8.43 -16.89
N GLU A 142 -2.44 -8.25 -16.30
CA GLU A 142 -3.03 -6.94 -15.96
C GLU A 142 -2.49 -6.36 -14.65
N LYS A 143 -1.41 -6.95 -14.09
CA LYS A 143 -0.80 -6.52 -12.83
C LYS A 143 -1.76 -6.62 -11.64
N GLY A 144 -2.69 -7.53 -11.71
CA GLY A 144 -3.47 -8.01 -10.57
C GLY A 144 -2.72 -9.09 -9.81
N PHE A 145 -3.46 -9.80 -8.98
CA PHE A 145 -2.89 -10.81 -8.09
C PHE A 145 -3.74 -12.09 -8.12
N VAL A 146 -3.07 -13.25 -8.12
CA VAL A 146 -3.70 -14.56 -8.08
C VAL A 146 -3.49 -15.19 -6.71
N GLU A 147 -4.58 -15.65 -6.08
CA GLU A 147 -4.54 -16.41 -4.82
C GLU A 147 -5.33 -17.70 -4.96
N TYR A 148 -4.79 -18.77 -4.42
CA TYR A 148 -5.44 -20.07 -4.31
C TYR A 148 -5.20 -20.66 -2.91
N PRO A 149 -6.12 -21.54 -2.42
CA PRO A 149 -5.99 -22.17 -1.11
C PRO A 149 -4.69 -22.96 -0.99
N GLN A 150 -3.99 -22.78 0.13
CA GLN A 150 -2.75 -23.50 0.44
C GLN A 150 -2.95 -24.37 1.66
N TYR A 151 -2.36 -25.56 1.63
CA TYR A 151 -2.40 -26.52 2.70
C TYR A 151 -0.98 -26.90 3.11
N THR A 152 -0.79 -27.19 4.40
CA THR A 152 0.47 -27.68 4.98
C THR A 152 0.20 -28.87 5.90
N ARG A 153 1.25 -29.37 6.52
CA ARG A 153 1.17 -30.50 7.47
C ARG A 153 0.41 -30.13 8.74
N PRO A 154 -0.29 -31.09 9.36
CA PRO A 154 -0.41 -32.49 8.99
C PRO A 154 -1.45 -32.72 7.86
N GLU A 155 -1.37 -33.87 7.16
CA GLU A 155 -2.31 -34.23 6.09
C GLU A 155 -3.76 -34.32 6.57
N VAL A 156 -3.96 -34.77 7.83
CA VAL A 156 -5.26 -34.80 8.51
C VAL A 156 -5.11 -34.17 9.89
N PHE A 157 -5.80 -33.07 10.10
CA PHE A 157 -5.90 -32.47 11.42
C PHE A 157 -7.17 -32.91 12.12
N SER A 158 -7.04 -33.36 13.38
CA SER A 158 -8.16 -33.84 14.20
C SER A 158 -8.31 -32.96 15.45
N PRO A 159 -9.16 -31.94 15.44
CA PRO A 159 -9.34 -31.04 16.58
C PRO A 159 -9.99 -31.70 17.80
N LYS A 160 -10.77 -32.75 17.56
CA LYS A 160 -11.39 -33.62 18.59
C LYS A 160 -11.64 -34.99 18.05
N LYS A 161 -11.86 -35.98 18.94
CA LYS A 161 -12.15 -37.36 18.60
C LYS A 161 -13.33 -37.43 17.63
N GLY A 162 -13.16 -38.14 16.51
CA GLY A 162 -14.19 -38.36 15.48
C GLY A 162 -14.29 -37.23 14.42
N LEU A 163 -13.64 -36.06 14.61
CA LEU A 163 -13.64 -34.98 13.62
C LEU A 163 -12.31 -34.97 12.88
N LYS A 164 -12.34 -35.00 11.54
CA LYS A 164 -11.15 -35.00 10.68
C LYS A 164 -11.27 -33.92 9.62
N TRP A 165 -10.22 -33.08 9.51
CA TRP A 165 -10.08 -32.05 8.47
C TRP A 165 -8.90 -32.43 7.57
N PRO A 166 -9.15 -33.14 6.45
CA PRO A 166 -8.09 -33.60 5.56
C PRO A 166 -7.65 -32.54 4.57
N VAL A 167 -6.41 -32.62 4.13
CA VAL A 167 -5.92 -31.97 2.91
C VAL A 167 -6.59 -32.67 1.70
N PRO A 168 -6.98 -31.90 0.63
CA PRO A 168 -7.49 -32.49 -0.59
C PRO A 168 -6.52 -33.52 -1.17
N LYS A 169 -7.02 -34.75 -1.44
CA LYS A 169 -6.19 -35.90 -1.90
C LYS A 169 -5.36 -35.56 -3.16
N VAL A 170 -5.89 -34.72 -4.05
CA VAL A 170 -5.17 -34.29 -5.26
C VAL A 170 -3.85 -33.59 -4.94
N LEU A 171 -3.76 -32.83 -3.85
CA LEU A 171 -2.54 -32.12 -3.43
C LEU A 171 -1.48 -33.06 -2.83
N LEU A 172 -1.89 -34.27 -2.43
CA LEU A 172 -1.00 -35.31 -1.88
C LEU A 172 -0.56 -36.32 -2.96
N SER A 173 -1.11 -36.22 -4.17
CA SER A 173 -0.94 -37.24 -5.23
C SER A 173 0.43 -37.23 -5.92
N GLY A 174 1.24 -36.17 -5.75
CA GLY A 174 2.48 -35.98 -6.52
C GLY A 174 2.26 -35.70 -8.01
N ASN A 175 1.02 -35.71 -8.51
CA ASN A 175 0.73 -35.47 -9.92
C ASN A 175 0.63 -33.95 -10.18
N HIS A 176 1.72 -33.37 -10.67
CA HIS A 176 1.82 -31.92 -10.91
C HIS A 176 0.71 -31.36 -11.78
N ARG A 177 0.30 -32.06 -12.86
CA ARG A 177 -0.77 -31.61 -13.75
C ARG A 177 -2.12 -31.50 -13.03
N LYS A 178 -2.50 -32.54 -12.25
CA LYS A 178 -3.74 -32.54 -11.48
C LYS A 178 -3.72 -31.48 -10.37
N ILE A 179 -2.57 -31.27 -9.75
CA ILE A 179 -2.37 -30.22 -8.72
C ILE A 179 -2.54 -28.84 -9.34
N GLU A 180 -1.96 -28.58 -10.51
CA GLU A 180 -2.09 -27.31 -11.20
C GLU A 180 -3.53 -27.04 -11.66
N ASP A 181 -4.21 -28.03 -12.22
CA ASP A 181 -5.62 -27.93 -12.59
C ASP A 181 -6.50 -27.64 -11.37
N TRP A 182 -6.21 -28.27 -10.24
CA TRP A 182 -6.91 -28.01 -8.98
C TRP A 182 -6.68 -26.56 -8.52
N ARG A 183 -5.43 -26.07 -8.52
CA ARG A 183 -5.09 -24.67 -8.17
C ARG A 183 -5.84 -23.70 -9.07
N ARG A 184 -5.83 -23.93 -10.38
CA ARG A 184 -6.52 -23.10 -11.37
C ARG A 184 -8.03 -23.06 -11.13
N LYS A 185 -8.64 -24.19 -10.75
CA LYS A 185 -10.08 -24.27 -10.44
C LYS A 185 -10.44 -23.51 -9.16
N HIS A 186 -9.55 -23.45 -8.16
CA HIS A 186 -9.81 -22.86 -6.86
C HIS A 186 -9.19 -21.48 -6.68
N GLN A 187 -8.52 -20.94 -7.70
CA GLN A 187 -7.91 -19.62 -7.63
C GLN A 187 -8.95 -18.50 -7.65
N LYS A 188 -8.60 -17.41 -6.97
CA LYS A 188 -9.26 -16.09 -7.11
C LYS A 188 -8.30 -15.13 -7.77
N ILE A 189 -8.78 -14.38 -8.76
CA ILE A 189 -8.03 -13.34 -9.44
C ILE A 189 -8.52 -12.00 -8.89
N ILE A 190 -7.61 -11.25 -8.30
CA ILE A 190 -7.88 -9.94 -7.73
C ILE A 190 -7.28 -8.90 -8.69
N GLU A 191 -8.14 -8.34 -9.52
CA GLU A 191 -7.81 -7.30 -10.49
C GLU A 191 -8.78 -6.14 -10.37
N ASN A 192 -8.29 -4.93 -10.57
CA ASN A 192 -9.18 -3.77 -10.67
C ASN A 192 -9.71 -3.69 -12.11
N ARG A 193 -10.86 -4.31 -12.37
CA ARG A 193 -11.51 -4.33 -13.69
C ARG A 193 -12.10 -2.98 -14.13
N ASN A 194 -12.18 -2.00 -13.23
CA ASN A 194 -12.86 -0.72 -13.48
C ASN A 194 -11.99 0.37 -14.12
N SER A 195 -10.79 0.07 -14.63
CA SER A 195 -9.91 1.06 -15.26
C SER A 195 -9.83 0.99 -16.80
N LEU A 196 -10.75 0.31 -17.47
CA LEU A 196 -10.82 0.22 -18.94
C LEU A 196 -11.93 1.09 -19.55
N LYS A 197 -12.13 2.31 -19.02
CA LYS A 197 -12.82 3.38 -19.76
C LYS A 197 -12.05 4.68 -19.55
N ILE A 198 -10.96 4.82 -20.28
CA ILE A 198 -10.41 6.13 -20.63
C ILE A 198 -10.78 6.30 -22.09
N HIS A 199 -11.79 7.15 -22.34
CA HIS A 199 -12.04 7.75 -23.65
C HIS A 199 -11.02 8.86 -23.89
#